data_ca1b6d0d82ea307209e8b40136a2f6c8
#
_entry.id   ca1b6d0d82ea307209e8b40136a2f6c8
#
_cell.length_a   1.000
_cell.length_b   1.000
_cell.length_c   1.000
_cell.angle_alpha   90.00
_cell.angle_beta   90.00
_cell.angle_gamma   90.00
#
_symmetry.space_group_name_H-M   'P 1'
#
loop_
_entity.id
_entity.type
_entity.pdbx_description
1 polymer ?
#
loop_
_entity_poly.entity_id
_entity_poly.type
_entity_poly.pdbx_seq_one_letter_code
_entity_poly.pdbx_strand_id
1 'polypeptide(L)'
;MGMARAGFSGMEYHLVMGDSSGIVIERRQSELDPEVERKLVAELGRCPDLAFAHLPQVFVPGRQERADLVLFAWLEPEALGSLRFALNLVTEAVSRALPSDEFLDVVVLNSAPELLEPIERAGCLLVERNPEERARALAAAAQTDTGPDMPSK
;
A
#
# COMPACT_ATOMS: atom_id res chain seq x y z
N MET A 1 -1.66 -7.87 19.93
CA MET A 1 -1.70 -6.95 18.86
C MET A 1 -1.53 -7.63 17.54
N GLY A 2 -2.47 -7.42 16.67
CA GLY A 2 -2.44 -8.12 15.41
C GLY A 2 -1.25 -7.82 14.57
N MET A 3 -0.65 -6.68 14.80
CA MET A 3 0.46 -6.28 13.98
C MET A 3 1.69 -7.10 14.19
N ALA A 4 1.75 -7.83 15.25
CA ALA A 4 2.92 -8.67 15.49
C ALA A 4 3.10 -9.69 14.38
N ARG A 5 2.09 -9.92 13.61
CA ARG A 5 2.15 -10.91 12.55
C ARG A 5 2.38 -10.32 11.18
N ALA A 6 2.85 -9.10 11.17
CA ALA A 6 2.94 -8.38 9.92
C ALA A 6 3.69 -9.16 8.84
N GLY A 7 4.77 -9.79 9.20
CA GLY A 7 5.55 -10.47 8.20
C GLY A 7 4.80 -11.57 7.50
N PHE A 8 4.00 -12.29 8.24
CA PHE A 8 3.20 -13.34 7.63
C PHE A 8 2.09 -12.76 6.84
N SER A 9 1.49 -11.72 7.38
CA SER A 9 0.37 -11.11 6.69
C SER A 9 0.79 -10.65 5.32
N GLY A 10 1.98 -10.15 5.19
CA GLY A 10 2.45 -9.69 3.90
C GLY A 10 2.38 -10.77 2.85
N MET A 11 2.80 -11.97 3.19
CA MET A 11 2.74 -13.08 2.26
C MET A 11 1.31 -13.48 1.95
N GLU A 12 0.50 -13.51 2.98
CA GLU A 12 -0.88 -13.88 2.77
C GLU A 12 -1.61 -12.88 1.91
N TYR A 13 -1.35 -11.62 2.15
CA TYR A 13 -1.98 -10.59 1.33
C TYR A 13 -1.58 -10.77 -0.12
N HIS A 14 -0.34 -11.11 -0.36
CA HIS A 14 0.11 -11.29 -1.72
C HIS A 14 -0.68 -12.40 -2.42
N LEU A 15 -0.88 -13.51 -1.74
CA LEU A 15 -1.64 -14.59 -2.31
C LEU A 15 -3.09 -14.21 -2.53
N VAL A 16 -3.67 -13.55 -1.57
CA VAL A 16 -5.06 -13.15 -1.68
C VAL A 16 -5.24 -12.13 -2.76
N MET A 17 -4.29 -11.23 -2.88
CA MET A 17 -4.39 -10.20 -3.88
C MET A 17 -4.34 -10.76 -5.28
N GLY A 18 -3.65 -11.86 -5.48
CA GLY A 18 -3.66 -12.49 -6.77
C GLY A 18 -5.05 -12.89 -7.17
N ASP A 19 -5.84 -13.27 -6.20
CA ASP A 19 -7.22 -13.62 -6.39
C ASP A 19 -8.11 -12.40 -6.29
N SER A 20 -7.77 -11.51 -5.39
CA SER A 20 -8.41 -10.24 -5.10
C SER A 20 -9.89 -10.30 -4.77
N SER A 21 -10.52 -11.45 -4.86
CA SER A 21 -11.93 -11.52 -4.52
C SER A 21 -12.08 -11.64 -3.01
N GLY A 22 -12.99 -10.89 -2.44
CA GLY A 22 -13.23 -10.93 -1.03
C GLY A 22 -12.39 -9.99 -0.19
N ILE A 23 -11.39 -9.36 -0.80
CA ILE A 23 -10.59 -8.39 -0.06
C ILE A 23 -11.39 -7.10 0.07
N VAL A 24 -11.47 -6.60 1.29
CA VAL A 24 -12.18 -5.34 1.56
C VAL A 24 -11.17 -4.29 1.94
N ILE A 25 -11.06 -3.25 1.14
CA ILE A 25 -10.13 -2.15 1.37
C ILE A 25 -10.95 -0.91 1.65
N GLU A 26 -10.75 -0.32 2.81
CA GLU A 26 -11.55 0.79 3.26
C GLU A 26 -10.70 1.83 3.94
N ARG A 27 -11.30 3.00 4.11
CA ARG A 27 -10.69 4.03 4.91
C ARG A 27 -10.52 3.53 6.34
N ARG A 28 -9.40 3.90 6.97
CA ARG A 28 -9.15 3.52 8.35
C ARG A 28 -10.30 4.01 9.23
N GLN A 29 -10.79 3.14 10.08
CA GLN A 29 -11.78 3.55 11.06
C GLN A 29 -11.12 4.13 12.31
N SER A 30 -9.97 3.60 12.67
CA SER A 30 -9.20 4.12 13.78
C SER A 30 -8.12 5.01 13.23
N GLU A 31 -7.95 6.15 13.86
CA GLU A 31 -6.91 7.04 13.43
C GLU A 31 -5.61 6.69 14.10
N LEU A 32 -4.53 6.91 13.39
CA LEU A 32 -3.23 6.77 14.00
C LEU A 32 -3.03 7.88 15.02
N ASP A 33 -2.19 7.60 16.01
CA ASP A 33 -1.69 8.64 16.89
C ASP A 33 -1.12 9.74 15.98
N PRO A 34 -1.53 11.00 16.17
CA PRO A 34 -1.05 12.07 15.29
C PRO A 34 0.47 12.19 15.25
N GLU A 35 1.12 11.90 16.36
CA GLU A 35 2.57 11.95 16.41
C GLU A 35 3.16 10.87 15.50
N VAL A 36 2.61 9.67 15.56
CA VAL A 36 3.08 8.57 14.74
C VAL A 36 2.84 8.87 13.27
N GLU A 37 1.67 9.40 12.96
CA GLU A 37 1.35 9.71 11.57
C GLU A 37 2.31 10.76 11.03
N ARG A 38 2.62 11.77 11.84
CA ARG A 38 3.54 12.83 11.40
C ARG A 38 4.92 12.26 11.13
N LYS A 39 5.40 11.38 12.03
CA LYS A 39 6.69 10.77 11.83
C LYS A 39 6.71 9.88 10.59
N LEU A 40 5.61 9.17 10.38
CA LEU A 40 5.52 8.27 9.25
C LEU A 40 5.58 9.06 7.95
N VAL A 41 4.85 10.16 7.87
CA VAL A 41 4.88 10.99 6.68
C VAL A 41 6.27 11.56 6.47
N ALA A 42 6.93 11.99 7.53
CA ALA A 42 8.25 12.56 7.41
C ALA A 42 9.27 11.54 6.93
N GLU A 43 9.22 10.35 7.52
CA GLU A 43 10.19 9.32 7.14
C GLU A 43 9.95 8.82 5.73
N LEU A 44 8.70 8.57 5.37
CA LEU A 44 8.40 8.12 4.02
C LEU A 44 8.70 9.19 3.00
N GLY A 45 8.54 10.45 3.39
CA GLY A 45 8.84 11.54 2.48
C GLY A 45 10.30 11.64 2.11
N ARG A 46 11.15 10.95 2.84
CA ARG A 46 12.58 10.93 2.55
C ARG A 46 13.02 9.75 1.70
N CYS A 47 12.10 8.86 1.38
CA CYS A 47 12.46 7.67 0.60
C CYS A 47 12.50 8.02 -0.87
N PRO A 48 13.68 8.06 -1.48
CA PRO A 48 13.76 8.50 -2.86
C PRO A 48 13.09 7.56 -3.85
N ASP A 49 12.97 6.29 -3.48
CA ASP A 49 12.38 5.32 -4.38
C ASP A 49 10.87 5.21 -4.23
N LEU A 50 10.28 5.99 -3.35
CA LEU A 50 8.85 5.94 -3.10
C LEU A 50 8.16 7.06 -3.86
N ALA A 51 7.17 6.71 -4.69
CA ALA A 51 6.41 7.72 -5.40
C ALA A 51 5.24 8.20 -4.58
N PHE A 52 4.49 7.28 -4.01
CA PHE A 52 3.39 7.64 -3.13
C PHE A 52 2.99 6.42 -2.31
N ALA A 53 2.23 6.63 -1.25
CA ALA A 53 1.80 5.55 -0.38
C ALA A 53 0.45 5.85 0.22
N HIS A 54 -0.32 4.78 0.39
CA HIS A 54 -1.64 4.84 1.02
C HIS A 54 -1.66 3.97 2.25
N LEU A 55 -2.48 4.35 3.23
CA LEU A 55 -2.58 3.58 4.46
C LEU A 55 -4.06 3.33 4.79
N PRO A 56 -4.69 2.40 4.09
CA PRO A 56 -6.06 2.02 4.40
C PRO A 56 -6.08 0.86 5.37
N GLN A 57 -7.27 0.42 5.74
CA GLN A 57 -7.41 -0.84 6.45
C GLN A 57 -7.85 -1.91 5.45
N VAL A 58 -7.40 -3.13 5.69
CA VAL A 58 -7.67 -4.26 4.81
C VAL A 58 -8.28 -5.37 5.64
N PHE A 59 -9.39 -5.91 5.15
CA PHE A 59 -10.05 -7.03 5.80
C PHE A 59 -10.18 -8.16 4.79
N VAL A 60 -9.77 -9.35 5.22
CA VAL A 60 -9.87 -10.54 4.38
C VAL A 60 -10.83 -11.50 5.06
N PRO A 61 -12.07 -11.59 4.59
CA PRO A 61 -13.04 -12.45 5.22
C PRO A 61 -12.59 -13.90 5.22
N GLY A 62 -12.81 -14.56 6.33
CA GLY A 62 -12.39 -15.93 6.48
C GLY A 62 -10.97 -16.12 6.91
N ARG A 63 -10.16 -15.08 6.87
CA ARG A 63 -8.76 -15.17 7.29
C ARG A 63 -8.45 -14.27 8.46
N GLN A 64 -9.24 -13.24 8.64
CA GLN A 64 -9.03 -12.29 9.71
C GLN A 64 -10.32 -12.10 10.45
N GLU A 65 -10.22 -11.75 11.73
CA GLU A 65 -11.38 -11.40 12.50
C GLU A 65 -11.67 -9.92 12.42
N ARG A 66 -10.66 -9.13 12.07
CA ARG A 66 -10.85 -7.70 11.93
C ARG A 66 -9.82 -7.16 10.99
N ALA A 67 -10.05 -5.94 10.53
CA ALA A 67 -9.19 -5.32 9.56
C ALA A 67 -7.84 -4.95 10.17
N ASP A 68 -6.81 -4.97 9.35
CA ASP A 68 -5.47 -4.53 9.70
C ASP A 68 -5.10 -3.34 8.86
N LEU A 69 -4.24 -2.49 9.39
CA LEU A 69 -3.69 -1.41 8.60
C LEU A 69 -2.57 -1.95 7.72
N VAL A 70 -2.57 -1.54 6.48
CA VAL A 70 -1.55 -1.98 5.53
C VAL A 70 -1.07 -0.77 4.75
N LEU A 71 0.23 -0.59 4.67
CA LEU A 71 0.82 0.46 3.88
C LEU A 71 1.05 -0.04 2.47
N PHE A 72 0.37 0.56 1.50
CA PHE A 72 0.57 0.24 0.11
C PHE A 72 1.50 1.28 -0.51
N ALA A 73 2.66 0.82 -0.91
CA ALA A 73 3.70 1.70 -1.42
C ALA A 73 3.85 1.53 -2.92
N TRP A 74 3.74 2.63 -3.64
CA TRP A 74 4.00 2.63 -5.08
C TRP A 74 5.42 3.17 -5.29
N LEU A 75 6.27 2.33 -5.84
CA LEU A 75 7.66 2.69 -6.00
C LEU A 75 7.89 3.34 -7.36
N GLU A 76 8.93 4.15 -7.43
CA GLU A 76 9.31 4.75 -8.69
C GLU A 76 9.67 3.65 -9.69
N PRO A 77 9.35 3.83 -10.97
CA PRO A 77 9.66 2.80 -11.95
C PRO A 77 11.12 2.39 -11.96
N GLU A 78 12.02 3.34 -11.74
CA GLU A 78 13.44 3.02 -11.73
C GLU A 78 13.82 2.11 -10.59
N ALA A 79 13.05 2.14 -9.51
CA ALA A 79 13.37 1.34 -8.34
C ALA A 79 12.97 -0.11 -8.51
N LEU A 80 12.17 -0.43 -9.51
CA LEU A 80 11.66 -1.78 -9.66
C LEU A 80 12.77 -2.76 -10.02
N GLY A 81 13.86 -2.29 -10.56
CA GLY A 81 14.99 -3.15 -10.83
C GLY A 81 15.75 -3.53 -9.57
N SER A 82 15.55 -2.80 -8.48
CA SER A 82 16.15 -3.10 -7.19
C SER A 82 15.08 -3.15 -6.13
N LEU A 83 14.08 -3.95 -6.40
CA LEU A 83 12.86 -3.94 -5.59
C LEU A 83 13.13 -4.23 -4.13
N ARG A 84 13.95 -5.23 -3.85
CA ARG A 84 14.21 -5.59 -2.48
C ARG A 84 14.87 -4.46 -1.72
N PHE A 85 15.81 -3.80 -2.36
CA PHE A 85 16.52 -2.68 -1.73
C PHE A 85 15.55 -1.54 -1.43
N ALA A 86 14.71 -1.20 -2.41
CA ALA A 86 13.76 -0.12 -2.24
C ALA A 86 12.75 -0.46 -1.15
N LEU A 87 12.28 -1.70 -1.13
CA LEU A 87 11.33 -2.11 -0.10
C LEU A 87 11.96 -2.05 1.27
N ASN A 88 13.22 -2.43 1.39
CA ASN A 88 13.90 -2.34 2.68
C ASN A 88 13.97 -0.91 3.19
N LEU A 89 14.21 0.04 2.29
CA LEU A 89 14.25 1.43 2.71
C LEU A 89 12.90 1.89 3.22
N VAL A 90 11.83 1.47 2.57
CA VAL A 90 10.49 1.85 3.02
C VAL A 90 10.18 1.21 4.37
N THR A 91 10.50 -0.07 4.53
CA THR A 91 10.21 -0.72 5.81
C THR A 91 11.05 -0.14 6.93
N GLU A 92 12.26 0.27 6.65
CA GLU A 92 13.06 0.94 7.67
C GLU A 92 12.45 2.28 8.06
N ALA A 93 11.95 3.02 7.08
CA ALA A 93 11.29 4.28 7.37
C ALA A 93 10.08 4.07 8.27
N VAL A 94 9.31 3.03 7.98
CA VAL A 94 8.15 2.70 8.80
C VAL A 94 8.59 2.35 10.21
N SER A 95 9.64 1.55 10.34
CA SER A 95 10.14 1.17 11.65
C SER A 95 10.58 2.36 12.47
N ARG A 96 11.20 3.34 11.83
CA ARG A 96 11.64 4.51 12.57
C ARG A 96 10.48 5.35 13.05
N ALA A 97 9.35 5.29 12.36
CA ALA A 97 8.21 6.11 12.72
C ALA A 97 7.34 5.48 13.78
N LEU A 98 7.34 4.16 13.87
CA LEU A 98 6.45 3.46 14.78
C LEU A 98 7.11 3.20 16.12
N PRO A 99 6.31 3.06 17.20
CA PRO A 99 6.87 2.61 18.47
C PRO A 99 7.52 1.24 18.30
N SER A 100 8.45 0.92 19.19
CA SER A 100 9.26 -0.26 19.02
C SER A 100 8.48 -1.55 19.06
N ASP A 101 7.28 -1.53 19.64
CA ASP A 101 6.47 -2.73 19.75
C ASP A 101 5.36 -2.80 18.71
N GLU A 102 5.42 -1.97 17.69
CA GLU A 102 4.40 -1.97 16.67
C GLU A 102 5.00 -2.17 15.29
N PHE A 103 4.22 -2.78 14.44
CA PHE A 103 4.60 -3.07 13.06
C PHE A 103 3.50 -2.64 12.13
N LEU A 104 3.85 -2.52 10.87
CA LEU A 104 2.91 -2.19 9.83
C LEU A 104 3.30 -3.01 8.61
N ASP A 105 2.35 -3.75 8.08
CA ASP A 105 2.59 -4.47 6.83
C ASP A 105 2.83 -3.47 5.72
N VAL A 106 3.81 -3.77 4.88
CA VAL A 106 4.12 -2.94 3.72
C VAL A 106 3.98 -3.81 2.48
N VAL A 107 3.15 -3.37 1.56
CA VAL A 107 2.90 -4.09 0.32
C VAL A 107 3.32 -3.20 -0.84
N VAL A 108 4.07 -3.74 -1.77
CA VAL A 108 4.46 -3.02 -2.97
C VAL A 108 3.28 -3.04 -3.92
N LEU A 109 2.64 -1.89 -4.06
CA LEU A 109 1.42 -1.81 -4.87
C LEU A 109 1.70 -2.05 -6.34
N ASN A 110 2.92 -1.77 -6.79
CA ASN A 110 3.29 -2.04 -8.17
C ASN A 110 3.10 -3.52 -8.55
N SER A 111 3.17 -4.40 -7.55
CA SER A 111 3.01 -5.83 -7.79
C SER A 111 1.55 -6.25 -7.89
N ALA A 112 0.65 -5.39 -7.52
CA ALA A 112 -0.78 -5.68 -7.57
C ALA A 112 -1.52 -4.43 -8.04
N PRO A 113 -1.25 -3.99 -9.27
CA PRO A 113 -1.79 -2.70 -9.72
C PRO A 113 -3.31 -2.69 -9.82
N GLU A 114 -3.93 -3.86 -9.86
CA GLU A 114 -5.38 -3.90 -9.91
C GLU A 114 -6.01 -3.37 -8.62
N LEU A 115 -5.23 -3.25 -7.56
CA LEU A 115 -5.73 -2.73 -6.30
C LEU A 115 -5.66 -1.21 -6.22
N LEU A 116 -5.03 -0.58 -7.21
CA LEU A 116 -4.83 0.87 -7.12
C LEU A 116 -6.15 1.62 -7.05
N GLU A 117 -7.11 1.27 -7.88
CA GLU A 117 -8.37 2.00 -7.88
C GLU A 117 -9.14 1.85 -6.57
N PRO A 118 -9.34 0.63 -6.05
CA PRO A 118 -10.04 0.54 -4.76
C PRO A 118 -9.28 1.24 -3.63
N ILE A 119 -7.96 1.24 -3.69
CA ILE A 119 -7.18 1.92 -2.67
C ILE A 119 -7.35 3.43 -2.80
N GLU A 120 -7.36 3.95 -4.02
CA GLU A 120 -7.59 5.38 -4.21
C GLU A 120 -8.99 5.78 -3.74
N ARG A 121 -9.96 4.92 -3.99
CA ARG A 121 -11.33 5.22 -3.56
C ARG A 121 -11.46 5.26 -2.06
N ALA A 122 -10.61 4.53 -1.35
CA ALA A 122 -10.66 4.54 0.10
C ALA A 122 -10.24 5.88 0.68
N GLY A 123 -9.49 6.67 -0.08
CA GLY A 123 -9.16 8.02 0.35
C GLY A 123 -8.16 8.09 1.49
N CYS A 124 -7.17 7.22 1.48
CA CYS A 124 -6.20 7.14 2.56
C CYS A 124 -4.79 7.46 2.09
N LEU A 125 -4.66 8.36 1.13
CA LEU A 125 -3.33 8.76 0.67
C LEU A 125 -2.57 9.36 1.83
N LEU A 126 -1.40 8.81 2.11
CA LEU A 126 -0.60 9.24 3.24
C LEU A 126 0.51 10.20 2.82
N VAL A 127 1.19 9.86 1.74
CA VAL A 127 2.29 10.67 1.26
C VAL A 127 2.35 10.58 -0.26
N GLU A 128 2.69 11.70 -0.90
CA GLU A 128 2.79 11.74 -2.36
C GLU A 128 4.05 12.51 -2.70
N ARG A 129 5.09 11.78 -3.06
CA ARG A 129 6.35 12.41 -3.41
C ARG A 129 6.45 12.74 -4.90
N ASN A 130 5.73 11.99 -5.72
CA ASN A 130 5.79 12.16 -7.17
C ASN A 130 4.37 12.19 -7.73
N PRO A 131 3.74 13.36 -7.76
CA PRO A 131 2.36 13.45 -8.26
C PRO A 131 2.23 13.02 -9.72
N GLU A 132 3.26 13.23 -10.51
CA GLU A 132 3.20 12.85 -11.91
C GLU A 132 3.15 11.35 -12.07
N GLU A 133 3.93 10.63 -11.27
CA GLU A 133 3.90 9.19 -11.33
C GLU A 133 2.56 8.66 -10.86
N ARG A 134 1.98 9.29 -9.83
CA ARG A 134 0.67 8.88 -9.36
C ARG A 134 -0.38 9.07 -10.44
N ALA A 135 -0.34 10.21 -11.12
CA ALA A 135 -1.28 10.46 -12.19
C ALA A 135 -1.10 9.46 -13.32
N ARG A 136 0.14 9.13 -13.65
CA ARG A 136 0.41 8.15 -14.69
C ARG A 136 -0.12 6.78 -14.30
N ALA A 137 0.09 6.39 -13.05
CA ALA A 137 -0.37 5.09 -12.58
C ALA A 137 -1.89 5.00 -12.62
N LEU A 138 -2.56 6.06 -12.22
CA LEU A 138 -4.02 6.07 -12.25
C LEU A 138 -4.55 6.03 -13.68
N ALA A 139 -3.89 6.73 -14.58
CA ALA A 139 -4.30 6.69 -15.98
C ALA A 139 -4.13 5.29 -16.56
N ALA A 140 -3.04 4.63 -16.20
CA ALA A 140 -2.81 3.27 -16.68
C ALA A 140 -3.85 2.31 -16.11
N ALA A 141 -4.21 2.49 -14.86
CA ALA A 141 -5.23 1.64 -14.24
C ALA A 141 -6.58 1.82 -14.92
N ALA A 142 -6.91 3.05 -15.25
CA ALA A 142 -8.17 3.31 -15.93
C ALA A 142 -8.19 2.68 -17.30
N GLN A 143 -7.08 2.71 -18.00
CA GLN A 143 -7.01 2.09 -19.30
C GLN A 143 -7.15 0.59 -19.21
N THR A 144 -6.50 0.00 -18.23
CA THR A 144 -6.59 -1.42 -18.04
C THR A 144 -8.02 -1.82 -17.74
N ASP A 145 -8.70 -1.00 -16.98
CA ASP A 145 -10.06 -1.27 -16.60
C ASP A 145 -10.98 -1.27 -17.78
N THR A 146 -10.77 -0.36 -18.70
CA THR A 146 -11.63 -0.29 -19.87
C THR A 146 -11.13 -1.15 -21.00
N GLY A 147 -9.86 -1.48 -20.99
CA GLY A 147 -9.27 -2.19 -22.08
C GLY A 147 -9.99 -3.46 -22.48
N PRO A 148 -10.35 -4.29 -21.51
CA PRO A 148 -11.01 -5.55 -21.86
C PRO A 148 -12.30 -5.36 -22.59
N ASP A 149 -12.95 -4.28 -22.38
CA ASP A 149 -14.21 -4.06 -23.03
C ASP A 149 -14.04 -3.69 -24.46
N MET A 150 -12.95 -3.06 -24.77
CA MET A 150 -12.78 -2.57 -26.08
C MET A 150 -12.60 -3.61 -27.09
N PRO A 151 -11.86 -4.62 -26.80
CA PRO A 151 -11.49 -5.58 -27.80
C PRO A 151 -12.62 -6.19 -28.51
N SER A 152 -13.72 -6.07 -27.95
CA SER A 152 -14.81 -6.67 -28.64
C SER A 152 -14.96 -6.09 -29.99
N LYS A 153 -14.25 -5.09 -30.23
CA LYS A 153 -14.35 -4.55 -31.50
C LYS A 153 -13.54 -5.04 -32.42
#